data_f231f67b507c0c361019ee69ad3c8711
#
_entry.id   f231f67b507c0c361019ee69ad3c8711
#
_cell.length_a   1.000
_cell.length_b   1.000
_cell.length_c   1.000
_cell.angle_alpha   90.00
_cell.angle_beta   90.00
_cell.angle_gamma   90.00
#
_symmetry.space_group_name_H-M   'P 1'
#
loop_
_entity.id
_entity.type
_entity.pdbx_description
1 polymer ?
#
loop_
_entity_poly.entity_id
_entity_poly.type
_entity_poly.pdbx_seq_one_letter_code
_entity_poly.pdbx_strand_id
1 'polypeptide(L)'
;MLSIQCLCIRVKRIMCAQVSSKFYATTVNHPTAGIIVIGDEILKGQVKDTNSYYMCNLLYKCGIKVKKISVIGDNIEEISKEIRDISNKYTYVITSGGIGPTHDDVTYEGLAKAFNDKLHYHPKLVDIIKYQFGINDPSSLAYKMAQIPQKASLKFGLNPSTDKPNTYPYVVLENVYVFPGSPVFFEKSFQSLYQELLSISKKFIKEELFINAREHIFVNALSTVVKEFPNVTFGSYPVNNCRYFKAFVTIESDNESNVQKAKQRFYKLNPADIFVDFDRTPHIDCITKYNKFLQSCLRPSIYEQSLEKLRQLYQNFNHVSIHIDGNIESSIIIHLAYICKTQLHINNKKLQVVYFKEKQSTDLEEFIEEMIDKYNLAMYIVEAAPDKRIDKLIFMQPQLRTLLIGKIKEVEKNEVNYNSNMNNDQLQICNLLHKWTNEDLWVLASSLYLPYKSAA
;
A
#
# COMPACT_ATOMS: atom_id res chain seq x y z
N MET A 1 -80.22 32.09 12.87
CA MET A 1 -78.95 32.69 12.39
C MET A 1 -78.08 31.57 11.91
N LEU A 2 -77.76 31.63 10.57
CA LEU A 2 -76.64 31.02 9.87
C LEU A 2 -76.31 29.54 10.14
N SER A 3 -76.76 28.59 9.34
CA SER A 3 -76.30 28.09 8.04
C SER A 3 -74.83 27.68 8.04
N ILE A 4 -74.57 26.34 8.05
CA ILE A 4 -73.41 25.76 7.47
C ILE A 4 -73.81 24.53 6.67
N GLN A 5 -73.55 24.62 5.37
CA GLN A 5 -73.90 23.64 4.35
C GLN A 5 -73.02 22.41 4.45
N CYS A 6 -73.64 21.26 4.37
CA CYS A 6 -73.05 19.95 4.19
C CYS A 6 -72.53 19.81 2.75
N LEU A 7 -71.25 19.62 2.54
CA LEU A 7 -70.68 19.27 1.26
C LEU A 7 -70.36 17.76 1.23
N CYS A 8 -71.18 17.01 0.55
CA CYS A 8 -70.95 15.59 0.25
C CYS A 8 -69.84 15.46 -0.80
N ILE A 9 -68.72 14.86 -0.41
CA ILE A 9 -67.70 14.43 -1.37
C ILE A 9 -67.81 12.91 -1.56
N ARG A 10 -68.15 12.52 -2.76
CA ARG A 10 -68.18 11.15 -3.24
C ARG A 10 -66.81 10.51 -3.14
N VAL A 11 -66.68 9.47 -2.36
CA VAL A 11 -65.51 8.56 -2.37
C VAL A 11 -65.65 7.64 -3.58
N LYS A 12 -64.85 7.93 -4.61
CA LYS A 12 -64.58 6.98 -5.69
C LYS A 12 -63.65 5.87 -5.14
N ARG A 13 -64.14 4.65 -5.17
CA ARG A 13 -63.29 3.43 -5.01
C ARG A 13 -62.21 3.47 -6.11
N ILE A 14 -60.97 3.75 -5.74
CA ILE A 14 -59.79 3.46 -6.53
C ILE A 14 -59.38 2.04 -6.21
N MET A 15 -59.53 1.15 -7.19
CA MET A 15 -58.94 -0.19 -7.16
C MET A 15 -57.43 -0.04 -6.95
N CYS A 16 -56.96 -0.58 -5.84
CA CYS A 16 -55.54 -0.76 -5.57
C CYS A 16 -54.98 -1.79 -6.58
N ALA A 17 -54.46 -1.33 -7.73
CA ALA A 17 -53.59 -2.15 -8.55
C ALA A 17 -52.32 -2.38 -7.72
N GLN A 18 -52.06 -3.64 -7.38
CA GLN A 18 -50.77 -4.07 -6.83
C GLN A 18 -49.71 -3.78 -7.91
N VAL A 19 -49.07 -2.61 -7.80
CA VAL A 19 -47.82 -2.35 -8.49
C VAL A 19 -46.76 -3.18 -7.75
N SER A 20 -46.51 -4.34 -8.29
CA SER A 20 -45.30 -5.13 -7.99
C SER A 20 -44.13 -4.21 -8.32
N SER A 21 -43.58 -3.54 -7.31
CA SER A 21 -42.31 -2.85 -7.40
C SER A 21 -41.24 -3.94 -7.53
N LYS A 22 -40.93 -4.29 -8.78
CA LYS A 22 -39.65 -4.93 -9.06
C LYS A 22 -38.58 -3.95 -8.60
N PHE A 23 -38.03 -4.19 -7.40
CA PHE A 23 -36.75 -3.62 -7.02
C PHE A 23 -35.73 -4.13 -8.02
N TYR A 24 -35.49 -3.41 -9.08
CA TYR A 24 -34.26 -3.50 -9.82
C TYR A 24 -33.20 -3.03 -8.84
N ALA A 25 -32.47 -3.98 -8.26
CA ALA A 25 -31.19 -3.70 -7.64
C ALA A 25 -30.38 -2.98 -8.72
N THR A 26 -30.25 -1.66 -8.61
CA THR A 26 -29.33 -0.89 -9.44
C THR A 26 -27.93 -1.42 -9.10
N THR A 27 -27.41 -2.30 -9.91
CA THR A 27 -25.99 -2.68 -9.85
C THR A 27 -25.22 -1.39 -10.00
N VAL A 28 -24.56 -0.97 -8.95
CA VAL A 28 -23.67 0.20 -9.00
C VAL A 28 -22.53 -0.18 -9.94
N ASN A 29 -22.58 0.37 -11.14
CA ASN A 29 -21.55 0.14 -12.13
C ASN A 29 -20.30 0.95 -11.70
N HIS A 30 -19.32 0.27 -11.09
CA HIS A 30 -18.04 0.89 -10.77
C HIS A 30 -17.37 1.40 -12.05
N PRO A 31 -16.75 2.59 -12.03
CA PRO A 31 -15.94 3.07 -13.13
C PRO A 31 -14.84 2.06 -13.47
N THR A 32 -14.46 2.05 -14.73
CA THR A 32 -13.43 1.14 -15.25
C THR A 32 -12.22 1.90 -15.74
N ALA A 33 -11.04 1.32 -15.65
CA ALA A 33 -9.82 1.90 -16.18
C ALA A 33 -9.04 0.92 -17.06
N GLY A 34 -8.38 1.47 -18.07
CA GLY A 34 -7.31 0.83 -18.82
C GLY A 34 -6.00 1.59 -18.61
N ILE A 35 -4.92 0.84 -18.43
CA ILE A 35 -3.56 1.36 -18.24
C ILE A 35 -2.74 1.04 -19.47
N ILE A 36 -1.98 2.01 -20.00
CA ILE A 36 -1.06 1.84 -21.10
C ILE A 36 0.33 2.28 -20.64
N VAL A 37 1.25 1.32 -20.55
CA VAL A 37 2.66 1.58 -20.28
C VAL A 37 3.39 1.64 -21.61
N ILE A 38 4.09 2.73 -21.86
CA ILE A 38 4.77 3.03 -23.11
C ILE A 38 6.27 3.11 -22.84
N GLY A 39 7.03 2.24 -23.46
CA GLY A 39 8.50 2.21 -23.33
C GLY A 39 9.08 0.87 -23.75
N ASP A 40 9.98 0.91 -24.70
CA ASP A 40 10.75 -0.23 -25.20
C ASP A 40 11.61 -0.89 -24.13
N GLU A 41 12.10 -0.12 -23.14
CA GLU A 41 12.91 -0.62 -22.02
C GLU A 41 12.15 -1.57 -21.11
N ILE A 42 10.84 -1.39 -21.01
CA ILE A 42 9.96 -2.30 -20.25
C ILE A 42 9.81 -3.62 -21.00
N LEU A 43 9.56 -3.55 -22.33
CA LEU A 43 9.43 -4.73 -23.18
C LEU A 43 10.74 -5.53 -23.26
N LYS A 44 11.87 -4.87 -23.16
CA LYS A 44 13.21 -5.49 -23.15
C LYS A 44 13.62 -6.01 -21.76
N GLY A 45 12.79 -5.80 -20.71
CA GLY A 45 13.10 -6.19 -19.34
C GLY A 45 14.28 -5.43 -18.73
N GLN A 46 14.64 -4.26 -19.26
CA GLN A 46 15.72 -3.42 -18.76
C GLN A 46 15.30 -2.62 -17.53
N VAL A 47 14.03 -2.25 -17.46
CA VAL A 47 13.41 -1.52 -16.36
C VAL A 47 12.18 -2.29 -15.87
N LYS A 48 11.97 -2.37 -14.54
CA LYS A 48 10.79 -2.97 -13.95
C LYS A 48 9.65 -1.95 -13.98
N ASP A 49 8.48 -2.33 -14.46
CA ASP A 49 7.26 -1.52 -14.37
C ASP A 49 6.73 -1.53 -12.92
N THR A 50 7.00 -0.48 -12.19
CA THR A 50 6.44 -0.22 -10.85
C THR A 50 5.20 0.68 -10.91
N ASN A 51 5.03 1.44 -11.98
CA ASN A 51 3.93 2.39 -12.14
C ASN A 51 2.59 1.70 -12.27
N SER A 52 2.50 0.58 -12.99
CA SER A 52 1.24 -0.18 -13.11
C SER A 52 0.75 -0.71 -11.78
N TYR A 53 1.65 -1.26 -10.95
CA TYR A 53 1.30 -1.72 -9.61
C TYR A 53 0.78 -0.57 -8.74
N TYR A 54 1.48 0.56 -8.76
CA TYR A 54 1.10 1.76 -8.02
C TYR A 54 -0.29 2.28 -8.45
N MET A 55 -0.54 2.40 -9.76
CA MET A 55 -1.85 2.78 -10.31
C MET A 55 -2.96 1.84 -9.88
N CYS A 56 -2.77 0.53 -10.04
CA CYS A 56 -3.77 -0.47 -9.69
C CYS A 56 -4.17 -0.37 -8.23
N ASN A 57 -3.19 -0.21 -7.33
CA ASN A 57 -3.44 -0.07 -5.89
C ASN A 57 -4.29 1.17 -5.57
N LEU A 58 -3.94 2.33 -6.13
CA LEU A 58 -4.67 3.57 -5.85
C LEU A 58 -6.05 3.61 -6.53
N LEU A 59 -6.16 3.15 -7.77
CA LEU A 59 -7.45 3.05 -8.47
C LEU A 59 -8.41 2.10 -7.75
N TYR A 60 -7.91 0.98 -7.24
CA TYR A 60 -8.70 0.06 -6.43
C TYR A 60 -9.25 0.74 -5.17
N LYS A 61 -8.43 1.54 -4.47
CA LYS A 61 -8.87 2.34 -3.30
C LYS A 61 -9.96 3.35 -3.66
N CYS A 62 -9.99 3.81 -4.92
CA CYS A 62 -11.05 4.66 -5.47
C CYS A 62 -12.28 3.87 -5.97
N GLY A 63 -12.34 2.55 -5.81
CA GLY A 63 -13.44 1.75 -6.35
C GLY A 63 -13.49 1.71 -7.89
N ILE A 64 -12.35 1.92 -8.54
CA ILE A 64 -12.21 1.87 -10.00
C ILE A 64 -11.64 0.51 -10.40
N LYS A 65 -12.34 -0.19 -11.30
CA LYS A 65 -11.93 -1.53 -11.78
C LYS A 65 -10.94 -1.40 -12.93
N VAL A 66 -9.66 -1.67 -12.69
CA VAL A 66 -8.70 -1.84 -13.80
C VAL A 66 -9.06 -3.10 -14.58
N LYS A 67 -9.32 -2.93 -15.87
CA LYS A 67 -9.78 -4.00 -16.78
C LYS A 67 -8.69 -4.48 -17.72
N LYS A 68 -7.71 -3.62 -18.01
CA LYS A 68 -6.60 -3.95 -18.90
C LYS A 68 -5.35 -3.17 -18.49
N ILE A 69 -4.22 -3.83 -18.53
CA ILE A 69 -2.89 -3.24 -18.54
C ILE A 69 -2.25 -3.65 -19.87
N SER A 70 -1.81 -2.69 -20.64
CA SER A 70 -1.14 -2.90 -21.91
C SER A 70 0.25 -2.32 -21.83
N VAL A 71 1.26 -3.09 -22.22
CA VAL A 71 2.65 -2.61 -22.35
C VAL A 71 2.98 -2.61 -23.83
N ILE A 72 3.36 -1.46 -24.36
CA ILE A 72 3.63 -1.25 -25.79
C ILE A 72 4.93 -0.48 -26.00
N GLY A 73 5.52 -0.60 -27.20
CA GLY A 73 6.71 0.11 -27.56
C GLY A 73 6.46 1.57 -27.98
N ASP A 74 7.54 2.27 -28.22
CA ASP A 74 7.55 3.69 -28.61
C ASP A 74 7.22 3.85 -30.11
N ASN A 75 6.01 3.42 -30.51
CA ASN A 75 5.52 3.48 -31.87
C ASN A 75 4.19 4.25 -31.95
N ILE A 76 4.16 5.32 -32.77
CA ILE A 76 3.02 6.22 -32.91
C ILE A 76 1.75 5.47 -33.33
N GLU A 77 1.84 4.50 -34.24
CA GLU A 77 0.69 3.76 -34.76
C GLU A 77 0.08 2.85 -33.68
N GLU A 78 0.98 2.15 -32.97
CA GLU A 78 0.59 1.25 -31.90
C GLU A 78 -0.03 2.02 -30.72
N ILE A 79 0.61 3.12 -30.30
CA ILE A 79 0.10 4.01 -29.25
C ILE A 79 -1.27 4.56 -29.65
N SER A 80 -1.41 5.09 -30.87
CA SER A 80 -2.69 5.65 -31.36
C SER A 80 -3.80 4.64 -31.36
N LYS A 81 -3.55 3.41 -31.85
CA LYS A 81 -4.51 2.33 -31.89
C LYS A 81 -4.94 1.91 -30.48
N GLU A 82 -3.96 1.68 -29.60
CA GLU A 82 -4.23 1.21 -28.24
C GLU A 82 -5.01 2.25 -27.42
N ILE A 83 -4.64 3.54 -27.51
CA ILE A 83 -5.38 4.62 -26.86
C ILE A 83 -6.83 4.64 -27.33
N ARG A 84 -7.07 4.57 -28.64
CA ARG A 84 -8.43 4.58 -29.21
C ARG A 84 -9.25 3.39 -28.76
N ASP A 85 -8.67 2.20 -28.80
CA ASP A 85 -9.34 0.97 -28.42
C ASP A 85 -9.74 0.93 -26.94
N ILE A 86 -8.85 1.42 -26.06
CA ILE A 86 -9.07 1.45 -24.62
C ILE A 86 -10.01 2.61 -24.23
N SER A 87 -9.86 3.79 -24.86
CA SER A 87 -10.70 4.97 -24.60
C SER A 87 -12.19 4.72 -24.90
N ASN A 88 -12.48 3.96 -25.94
CA ASN A 88 -13.85 3.59 -26.29
C ASN A 88 -14.49 2.57 -25.34
N LYS A 89 -13.69 1.86 -24.52
CA LYS A 89 -14.15 0.73 -23.69
C LYS A 89 -14.26 1.08 -22.21
N TYR A 90 -13.41 1.97 -21.72
CA TYR A 90 -13.28 2.22 -20.28
C TYR A 90 -13.50 3.68 -19.91
N THR A 91 -13.90 3.92 -18.69
CA THR A 91 -14.19 5.26 -18.16
C THR A 91 -12.92 6.13 -18.11
N TYR A 92 -11.80 5.55 -17.73
CA TYR A 92 -10.50 6.20 -17.61
C TYR A 92 -9.45 5.45 -18.41
N VAL A 93 -8.58 6.17 -19.09
CA VAL A 93 -7.37 5.65 -19.72
C VAL A 93 -6.19 6.39 -19.11
N ILE A 94 -5.21 5.65 -18.60
CA ILE A 94 -4.05 6.24 -17.95
C ILE A 94 -2.81 5.73 -18.67
N THR A 95 -2.00 6.66 -19.21
CA THR A 95 -0.75 6.31 -19.85
C THR A 95 0.44 6.68 -18.98
N SER A 96 1.52 5.91 -19.07
CA SER A 96 2.79 6.17 -18.38
C SER A 96 3.94 5.92 -19.32
N GLY A 97 4.77 6.94 -19.54
CA GLY A 97 5.97 6.88 -20.40
C GLY A 97 5.86 7.63 -21.72
N GLY A 98 6.98 7.76 -22.42
CA GLY A 98 7.10 8.33 -23.76
C GLY A 98 6.76 9.81 -23.91
N ILE A 99 6.98 10.64 -22.87
CA ILE A 99 6.69 12.10 -22.89
C ILE A 99 7.92 12.97 -22.61
N GLY A 100 9.10 12.40 -22.63
CA GLY A 100 10.36 13.11 -22.47
C GLY A 100 10.81 13.87 -23.71
N PRO A 101 12.06 14.36 -23.74
CA PRO A 101 12.61 15.15 -24.84
C PRO A 101 13.28 14.33 -25.93
N THR A 102 13.39 13.00 -25.76
CA THR A 102 14.15 12.16 -26.68
C THR A 102 13.37 11.84 -27.98
N HIS A 103 14.00 11.27 -28.95
CA HIS A 103 13.37 11.01 -30.25
C HIS A 103 12.31 9.92 -30.21
N ASP A 104 12.44 9.00 -29.28
CA ASP A 104 11.53 7.89 -28.98
C ASP A 104 10.34 8.28 -28.09
N ASP A 105 10.35 9.43 -27.44
CA ASP A 105 9.22 9.95 -26.67
C ASP A 105 8.07 10.42 -27.59
N VAL A 106 7.21 9.53 -28.06
CA VAL A 106 6.18 9.80 -29.09
C VAL A 106 4.74 9.64 -28.60
N THR A 107 4.53 9.64 -27.30
CA THR A 107 3.19 9.47 -26.69
C THR A 107 2.23 10.58 -27.09
N TYR A 108 2.65 11.83 -27.15
CA TYR A 108 1.79 12.94 -27.55
C TYR A 108 1.42 12.90 -29.05
N GLU A 109 2.33 12.44 -29.90
CA GLU A 109 2.07 12.20 -31.33
C GLU A 109 1.03 11.09 -31.50
N GLY A 110 1.17 9.97 -30.76
CA GLY A 110 0.20 8.88 -30.73
C GLY A 110 -1.16 9.31 -30.21
N LEU A 111 -1.19 10.13 -29.16
CA LEU A 111 -2.42 10.69 -28.57
C LEU A 111 -3.13 11.63 -29.57
N ALA A 112 -2.41 12.56 -30.19
CA ALA A 112 -2.96 13.46 -31.21
C ALA A 112 -3.58 12.67 -32.35
N LYS A 113 -2.88 11.64 -32.86
CA LYS A 113 -3.37 10.77 -33.91
C LYS A 113 -4.60 9.96 -33.49
N ALA A 114 -4.67 9.49 -32.25
CA ALA A 114 -5.82 8.73 -31.73
C ALA A 114 -7.13 9.53 -31.84
N PHE A 115 -7.07 10.84 -31.60
CA PHE A 115 -8.23 11.73 -31.59
C PHE A 115 -8.31 12.68 -32.80
N ASN A 116 -7.54 12.44 -33.85
CA ASN A 116 -7.47 13.27 -35.04
C ASN A 116 -7.26 14.76 -34.69
N ASP A 117 -6.27 15.02 -33.85
CA ASP A 117 -5.88 16.36 -33.40
C ASP A 117 -4.48 16.73 -33.88
N LYS A 118 -4.13 18.00 -33.77
CA LYS A 118 -2.80 18.53 -34.16
C LYS A 118 -1.99 18.87 -32.92
N LEU A 119 -0.69 18.69 -32.99
CA LEU A 119 0.22 19.13 -31.95
C LEU A 119 0.47 20.64 -32.03
N HIS A 120 0.64 21.26 -30.86
CA HIS A 120 1.10 22.65 -30.75
C HIS A 120 1.98 22.82 -29.51
N TYR A 121 2.82 23.84 -29.53
CA TYR A 121 3.56 24.21 -28.33
C TYR A 121 2.64 24.90 -27.33
N HIS A 122 2.39 24.25 -26.21
CA HIS A 122 1.52 24.83 -25.19
C HIS A 122 2.26 25.88 -24.37
N PRO A 123 1.79 27.16 -24.29
CA PRO A 123 2.55 28.28 -23.71
C PRO A 123 3.02 28.01 -22.28
N LYS A 124 2.18 27.46 -21.41
CA LYS A 124 2.55 27.15 -20.01
C LYS A 124 3.65 26.09 -19.90
N LEU A 125 3.68 25.09 -20.81
CA LEU A 125 4.75 24.10 -20.81
C LEU A 125 6.05 24.69 -21.33
N VAL A 126 5.99 25.56 -22.34
CA VAL A 126 7.14 26.34 -22.81
C VAL A 126 7.71 27.16 -21.65
N ASP A 127 6.86 27.86 -20.88
CA ASP A 127 7.30 28.63 -19.72
C ASP A 127 7.95 27.74 -18.63
N ILE A 128 7.39 26.55 -18.37
CA ILE A 128 7.97 25.60 -17.42
C ILE A 128 9.37 25.17 -17.85
N ILE A 129 9.55 24.81 -19.13
CA ILE A 129 10.85 24.41 -19.69
C ILE A 129 11.86 25.56 -19.56
N LYS A 130 11.43 26.76 -19.91
CA LYS A 130 12.28 27.96 -19.86
C LYS A 130 12.68 28.33 -18.42
N TYR A 131 11.71 28.44 -17.53
CA TYR A 131 11.94 29.03 -16.21
C TYR A 131 12.26 28.01 -15.12
N GLN A 132 11.70 26.82 -15.17
CA GLN A 132 11.95 25.79 -14.13
C GLN A 132 13.16 24.92 -14.50
N PHE A 133 13.35 24.59 -15.77
CA PHE A 133 14.47 23.77 -16.23
C PHE A 133 15.67 24.63 -16.69
N GLY A 134 15.50 25.96 -16.77
CA GLY A 134 16.57 26.87 -17.15
C GLY A 134 16.98 26.81 -18.64
N ILE A 135 16.11 26.23 -19.49
CA ILE A 135 16.42 26.03 -20.93
C ILE A 135 15.89 27.23 -21.72
N ASN A 136 16.79 28.14 -22.08
CA ASN A 136 16.46 29.37 -22.79
C ASN A 136 16.62 29.30 -24.30
N ASP A 137 17.30 28.28 -24.85
CA ASP A 137 17.48 28.09 -26.28
C ASP A 137 16.20 27.51 -26.91
N PRO A 138 15.48 28.26 -27.77
CA PRO A 138 14.24 27.79 -28.40
C PRO A 138 14.45 26.59 -29.35
N SER A 139 15.70 26.37 -29.80
CA SER A 139 16.05 25.23 -30.68
C SER A 139 16.29 23.94 -29.91
N SER A 140 16.30 23.97 -28.57
CA SER A 140 16.54 22.82 -27.74
C SER A 140 15.45 21.76 -27.95
N LEU A 141 15.83 20.51 -28.08
CA LEU A 141 14.94 19.36 -28.19
C LEU A 141 14.06 19.21 -26.94
N ALA A 142 14.44 19.79 -25.80
CA ALA A 142 13.63 19.79 -24.61
C ALA A 142 12.22 20.38 -24.79
N TYR A 143 12.05 21.30 -25.74
CA TYR A 143 10.74 21.86 -26.07
C TYR A 143 9.77 20.86 -26.70
N LYS A 144 10.24 19.68 -27.14
CA LYS A 144 9.38 18.57 -27.55
C LYS A 144 8.37 18.23 -26.47
N MET A 145 8.77 18.28 -25.19
CA MET A 145 7.86 18.05 -24.04
C MET A 145 6.71 19.06 -23.94
N ALA A 146 6.81 20.21 -24.64
CA ALA A 146 5.73 21.21 -24.69
C ALA A 146 4.79 21.01 -25.88
N GLN A 147 5.08 20.08 -26.80
CA GLN A 147 4.24 19.74 -27.94
C GLN A 147 3.15 18.76 -27.54
N ILE A 148 1.97 19.26 -27.26
CA ILE A 148 0.80 18.45 -26.88
C ILE A 148 -0.35 18.65 -27.86
N PRO A 149 -1.37 17.75 -27.89
CA PRO A 149 -2.55 17.94 -28.72
C PRO A 149 -3.26 19.27 -28.41
N GLN A 150 -3.80 19.95 -29.43
CA GLN A 150 -4.42 21.28 -29.27
C GLN A 150 -5.63 21.29 -28.36
N LYS A 151 -6.41 20.20 -28.36
CA LYS A 151 -7.60 20.04 -27.51
C LYS A 151 -7.27 19.54 -26.10
N ALA A 152 -6.02 19.21 -25.83
CA ALA A 152 -5.62 18.74 -24.52
C ALA A 152 -5.62 19.85 -23.47
N SER A 153 -5.90 19.50 -22.24
CA SER A 153 -5.86 20.38 -21.08
C SER A 153 -4.74 19.99 -20.11
N LEU A 154 -4.18 20.99 -19.42
CA LEU A 154 -3.18 20.79 -18.37
C LEU A 154 -3.85 20.77 -17.00
N LYS A 155 -3.54 19.76 -16.20
CA LYS A 155 -3.98 19.63 -14.83
C LYS A 155 -2.77 19.64 -13.90
N PHE A 156 -2.70 20.64 -13.01
CA PHE A 156 -1.58 20.75 -12.07
C PHE A 156 -1.78 19.95 -10.79
N GLY A 157 -3.03 19.75 -10.37
CA GLY A 157 -3.35 19.09 -9.11
C GLY A 157 -2.74 19.78 -7.88
N LEU A 158 -3.07 19.30 -6.70
CA LEU A 158 -2.51 19.82 -5.44
C LEU A 158 -1.45 18.87 -4.89
N ASN A 159 -0.39 19.43 -4.34
CA ASN A 159 0.60 18.67 -3.58
C ASN A 159 0.03 18.39 -2.18
N PRO A 160 -0.18 17.13 -1.78
CA PRO A 160 -0.82 16.79 -0.50
C PRO A 160 -0.08 17.31 0.74
N SER A 161 1.24 17.53 0.63
CA SER A 161 2.06 17.97 1.76
C SER A 161 2.07 19.48 1.95
N THR A 162 1.78 20.25 0.90
CA THR A 162 1.92 21.73 0.91
C THR A 162 0.63 22.46 0.58
N ASP A 163 -0.39 21.74 0.14
CA ASP A 163 -1.68 22.25 -0.36
C ASP A 163 -1.54 23.29 -1.50
N LYS A 164 -0.37 23.28 -2.18
CA LYS A 164 -0.08 24.15 -3.32
C LYS A 164 -0.17 23.38 -4.64
N PRO A 165 -0.49 24.04 -5.77
CA PRO A 165 -0.44 23.42 -7.07
C PRO A 165 0.95 22.81 -7.34
N ASN A 166 0.97 21.63 -7.98
CA ASN A 166 2.21 21.02 -8.44
C ASN A 166 2.89 21.91 -9.48
N THR A 167 4.21 21.84 -9.54
CA THR A 167 5.00 22.65 -10.48
C THR A 167 4.95 22.12 -11.91
N TYR A 168 4.65 20.81 -12.08
CA TYR A 168 4.54 20.18 -13.39
C TYR A 168 3.17 19.51 -13.53
N PRO A 169 2.42 19.75 -14.64
CA PRO A 169 1.08 19.20 -14.84
C PRO A 169 1.11 17.80 -15.46
N TYR A 170 0.00 17.09 -15.35
CA TYR A 170 -0.32 16.00 -16.28
C TYR A 170 -1.26 16.50 -17.39
N VAL A 171 -1.24 15.80 -18.52
CA VAL A 171 -2.00 16.18 -19.72
C VAL A 171 -3.28 15.33 -19.79
N VAL A 172 -4.40 15.96 -20.13
CA VAL A 172 -5.69 15.26 -20.29
C VAL A 172 -6.28 15.60 -21.64
N LEU A 173 -6.65 14.57 -22.40
CA LEU A 173 -7.44 14.66 -23.60
C LEU A 173 -8.58 13.65 -23.55
N GLU A 174 -9.82 14.12 -23.63
CA GLU A 174 -11.02 13.31 -23.40
C GLU A 174 -10.94 12.54 -22.06
N ASN A 175 -11.00 11.21 -22.08
CA ASN A 175 -10.84 10.36 -20.90
C ASN A 175 -9.43 9.79 -20.74
N VAL A 176 -8.43 10.35 -21.46
CA VAL A 176 -7.04 9.89 -21.42
C VAL A 176 -6.19 10.84 -20.58
N TYR A 177 -5.49 10.29 -19.60
CA TYR A 177 -4.64 10.98 -18.63
C TYR A 177 -3.21 10.53 -18.86
N VAL A 178 -2.33 11.46 -19.21
CA VAL A 178 -0.95 11.19 -19.63
C VAL A 178 0.04 11.59 -18.55
N PHE A 179 0.87 10.63 -18.16
CA PHE A 179 1.87 10.79 -17.10
C PHE A 179 3.28 10.39 -17.57
N PRO A 180 4.34 10.90 -16.91
CA PRO A 180 5.73 10.52 -17.22
C PRO A 180 6.01 9.05 -16.87
N GLY A 181 7.07 8.46 -17.47
CA GLY A 181 7.52 7.10 -17.19
C GLY A 181 8.33 6.96 -15.90
N SER A 182 9.14 7.99 -15.55
CA SER A 182 9.97 7.96 -14.35
C SER A 182 9.12 7.83 -13.07
N PRO A 183 9.31 6.78 -12.22
CA PRO A 183 8.47 6.51 -11.06
C PRO A 183 8.34 7.71 -10.11
N VAL A 184 9.43 8.40 -9.80
CA VAL A 184 9.44 9.55 -8.89
C VAL A 184 8.53 10.69 -9.39
N PHE A 185 8.57 10.99 -10.70
CA PHE A 185 7.71 12.03 -11.27
C PHE A 185 6.30 11.54 -11.49
N PHE A 186 6.16 10.27 -11.86
CA PHE A 186 4.86 9.60 -12.03
C PHE A 186 4.05 9.63 -10.75
N GLU A 187 4.57 9.07 -9.68
CA GLU A 187 3.87 8.95 -8.39
C GLU A 187 3.43 10.31 -7.86
N LYS A 188 4.34 11.30 -7.92
CA LYS A 188 4.03 12.67 -7.50
C LYS A 188 2.89 13.29 -8.31
N SER A 189 2.86 13.08 -9.63
CA SER A 189 1.80 13.61 -10.49
C SER A 189 0.49 12.84 -10.34
N PHE A 190 0.57 11.51 -10.22
CA PHE A 190 -0.60 10.63 -10.10
C PHE A 190 -1.33 10.82 -8.78
N GLN A 191 -0.65 11.18 -7.69
CA GLN A 191 -1.28 11.53 -6.41
C GLN A 191 -2.35 12.61 -6.56
N SER A 192 -2.16 13.56 -7.47
CA SER A 192 -3.13 14.63 -7.71
C SER A 192 -4.42 14.10 -8.33
N LEU A 193 -4.30 13.22 -9.33
CA LEU A 193 -5.45 12.54 -9.91
C LEU A 193 -6.13 11.61 -8.89
N TYR A 194 -5.34 10.89 -8.10
CA TYR A 194 -5.85 10.01 -7.04
C TYR A 194 -6.71 10.77 -6.03
N GLN A 195 -6.28 11.94 -5.56
CA GLN A 195 -7.07 12.76 -4.63
C GLN A 195 -8.39 13.23 -5.26
N GLU A 196 -8.38 13.64 -6.53
CA GLU A 196 -9.59 14.00 -7.27
C GLU A 196 -10.54 12.79 -7.38
N LEU A 197 -10.04 11.64 -7.79
CA LEU A 197 -10.83 10.41 -7.93
C LEU A 197 -11.36 9.89 -6.59
N LEU A 198 -10.57 9.99 -5.52
CA LEU A 198 -10.97 9.54 -4.18
C LEU A 198 -12.17 10.31 -3.64
N SER A 199 -12.27 11.61 -3.95
CA SER A 199 -13.34 12.49 -3.48
C SER A 199 -14.72 12.13 -4.05
N ILE A 200 -14.77 11.49 -5.22
CA ILE A 200 -16.00 11.14 -5.95
C ILE A 200 -16.28 9.64 -5.97
N SER A 201 -15.45 8.84 -5.35
CA SER A 201 -15.45 7.37 -5.51
C SER A 201 -16.36 6.65 -4.53
N LYS A 202 -16.90 5.51 -4.98
CA LYS A 202 -17.55 4.52 -4.12
C LYS A 202 -16.62 3.31 -3.95
N LYS A 203 -16.11 3.12 -2.74
CA LYS A 203 -15.17 2.04 -2.43
C LYS A 203 -15.80 0.65 -2.61
N PHE A 204 -14.98 -0.34 -2.93
CA PHE A 204 -15.38 -1.74 -2.84
C PHE A 204 -15.54 -2.14 -1.38
N ILE A 205 -16.52 -3.00 -1.13
CA ILE A 205 -16.68 -3.67 0.15
C ILE A 205 -15.95 -4.99 0.05
N LYS A 206 -14.93 -5.15 0.87
CA LYS A 206 -14.03 -6.30 0.87
C LYS A 206 -13.93 -6.89 2.26
N GLU A 207 -14.06 -8.19 2.35
CA GLU A 207 -13.76 -9.00 3.54
C GLU A 207 -12.62 -9.94 3.24
N GLU A 208 -11.81 -10.23 4.23
CA GLU A 208 -10.70 -11.18 4.14
C GLU A 208 -10.89 -12.27 5.19
N LEU A 209 -10.75 -13.51 4.79
CA LEU A 209 -10.83 -14.68 5.66
C LEU A 209 -9.48 -15.37 5.65
N PHE A 210 -8.88 -15.54 6.81
CA PHE A 210 -7.59 -16.22 6.98
C PHE A 210 -7.82 -17.68 7.33
N ILE A 211 -7.11 -18.58 6.66
CA ILE A 211 -7.38 -20.02 6.68
C ILE A 211 -6.09 -20.78 6.97
N ASN A 212 -6.05 -21.54 8.06
CA ASN A 212 -4.93 -22.44 8.38
C ASN A 212 -5.08 -23.83 7.73
N ALA A 213 -5.48 -23.84 6.47
CA ALA A 213 -5.55 -25.04 5.65
C ALA A 213 -5.08 -24.74 4.23
N ARG A 214 -4.57 -25.75 3.51
CA ARG A 214 -4.22 -25.63 2.10
C ARG A 214 -5.49 -25.57 1.24
N GLU A 215 -5.41 -24.93 0.08
CA GLU A 215 -6.55 -24.66 -0.82
C GLU A 215 -7.40 -25.88 -1.16
N HIS A 216 -6.80 -27.07 -1.34
CA HIS A 216 -7.53 -28.30 -1.69
C HIS A 216 -8.57 -28.70 -0.63
N ILE A 217 -8.44 -28.22 0.61
CA ILE A 217 -9.41 -28.52 1.69
C ILE A 217 -10.70 -27.72 1.49
N PHE A 218 -10.62 -26.46 1.03
CA PHE A 218 -11.78 -25.57 0.93
C PHE A 218 -12.19 -25.21 -0.50
N VAL A 219 -11.49 -25.69 -1.53
CA VAL A 219 -11.75 -25.34 -2.94
C VAL A 219 -13.17 -25.70 -3.40
N ASN A 220 -13.73 -26.83 -2.93
CA ASN A 220 -15.10 -27.22 -3.27
C ASN A 220 -16.13 -26.27 -2.67
N ALA A 221 -15.93 -25.84 -1.42
CA ALA A 221 -16.75 -24.84 -0.77
C ALA A 221 -16.65 -23.48 -1.49
N LEU A 222 -15.43 -23.07 -1.86
CA LEU A 222 -15.19 -21.85 -2.61
C LEU A 222 -15.92 -21.89 -3.97
N SER A 223 -15.79 -22.99 -4.72
CA SER A 223 -16.45 -23.17 -6.01
C SER A 223 -17.99 -23.14 -5.89
N THR A 224 -18.53 -23.61 -4.76
CA THR A 224 -19.97 -23.57 -4.48
C THR A 224 -20.45 -22.15 -4.26
N VAL A 225 -19.77 -21.38 -3.39
CA VAL A 225 -20.18 -19.99 -3.12
C VAL A 225 -20.00 -19.08 -4.32
N VAL A 226 -18.97 -19.28 -5.15
CA VAL A 226 -18.81 -18.54 -6.42
C VAL A 226 -20.02 -18.71 -7.33
N LYS A 227 -20.57 -19.93 -7.42
CA LYS A 227 -21.77 -20.19 -8.23
C LYS A 227 -23.05 -19.63 -7.60
N GLU A 228 -23.18 -19.70 -6.27
CA GLU A 228 -24.35 -19.20 -5.53
C GLU A 228 -24.41 -17.66 -5.50
N PHE A 229 -23.26 -16.98 -5.59
CA PHE A 229 -23.17 -15.51 -5.49
C PHE A 229 -22.47 -14.87 -6.72
N PRO A 230 -23.12 -14.84 -7.88
CA PRO A 230 -22.51 -14.34 -9.13
C PRO A 230 -22.12 -12.85 -9.10
N ASN A 231 -22.69 -12.07 -8.18
CA ASN A 231 -22.39 -10.65 -7.99
C ASN A 231 -21.31 -10.40 -6.91
N VAL A 232 -20.62 -11.45 -6.45
CA VAL A 232 -19.53 -11.39 -5.49
C VAL A 232 -18.27 -11.94 -6.14
N THR A 233 -17.17 -11.22 -6.01
CA THR A 233 -15.87 -11.68 -6.48
C THR A 233 -15.13 -12.35 -5.33
N PHE A 234 -14.55 -13.52 -5.62
CA PHE A 234 -13.73 -14.27 -4.68
C PHE A 234 -12.32 -14.39 -5.21
N GLY A 235 -11.33 -14.17 -4.35
CA GLY A 235 -9.94 -14.47 -4.61
C GLY A 235 -9.41 -15.46 -3.59
N SER A 236 -8.59 -16.40 -3.99
CA SER A 236 -7.88 -17.31 -3.09
C SER A 236 -6.38 -17.12 -3.28
N TYR A 237 -5.67 -16.96 -2.18
CA TYR A 237 -4.24 -16.63 -2.16
C TYR A 237 -3.52 -17.59 -1.22
N PRO A 238 -2.82 -18.60 -1.74
CA PRO A 238 -1.98 -19.46 -0.94
C PRO A 238 -0.78 -18.66 -0.40
N VAL A 239 -0.45 -18.91 0.86
CA VAL A 239 0.66 -18.25 1.54
C VAL A 239 1.66 -19.30 1.97
N ASN A 240 2.85 -19.20 1.42
CA ASN A 240 3.98 -20.04 1.81
C ASN A 240 4.73 -19.35 2.95
N ASN A 241 5.32 -20.16 3.84
CA ASN A 241 6.21 -19.67 4.90
C ASN A 241 5.54 -18.74 5.95
N CYS A 242 4.21 -18.75 6.09
CA CYS A 242 3.51 -18.09 7.19
C CYS A 242 3.09 -19.12 8.25
N ARG A 243 3.40 -18.86 9.53
CA ARG A 243 3.03 -19.74 10.64
C ARG A 243 1.59 -19.52 11.12
N TYR A 244 0.99 -18.39 10.80
CA TYR A 244 -0.33 -18.02 11.32
C TYR A 244 -1.47 -18.60 10.49
N PHE A 245 -1.30 -18.64 9.17
CA PHE A 245 -2.29 -19.17 8.23
C PHE A 245 -1.59 -19.68 6.95
N LYS A 246 -2.29 -20.47 6.14
CA LYS A 246 -1.74 -21.07 4.90
C LYS A 246 -2.37 -20.52 3.63
N ALA A 247 -3.53 -19.86 3.78
CA ALA A 247 -4.20 -19.17 2.69
C ALA A 247 -5.07 -18.04 3.24
N PHE A 248 -5.40 -17.07 2.40
CA PHE A 248 -6.51 -16.17 2.70
C PHE A 248 -7.44 -16.06 1.49
N VAL A 249 -8.73 -15.87 1.78
CA VAL A 249 -9.78 -15.69 0.78
C VAL A 249 -10.31 -14.28 0.88
N THR A 250 -10.41 -13.58 -0.25
CA THR A 250 -11.06 -12.27 -0.34
C THR A 250 -12.49 -12.46 -0.86
N ILE A 251 -13.43 -11.72 -0.30
CA ILE A 251 -14.83 -11.68 -0.70
C ILE A 251 -15.17 -10.21 -0.96
N GLU A 252 -15.50 -9.88 -2.19
CA GLU A 252 -15.66 -8.48 -2.61
C GLU A 252 -16.95 -8.27 -3.40
N SER A 253 -17.67 -7.20 -3.10
CA SER A 253 -18.85 -6.75 -3.85
C SER A 253 -19.07 -5.25 -3.67
N ASP A 254 -19.98 -4.68 -4.45
CA ASP A 254 -20.53 -3.34 -4.25
C ASP A 254 -21.67 -3.30 -3.21
N ASN A 255 -22.07 -4.45 -2.69
CA ASN A 255 -23.18 -4.60 -1.74
C ASN A 255 -22.72 -5.39 -0.50
N GLU A 256 -22.77 -4.74 0.66
CA GLU A 256 -22.35 -5.33 1.93
C GLU A 256 -23.17 -6.58 2.30
N SER A 257 -24.50 -6.56 2.07
CA SER A 257 -25.36 -7.72 2.36
C SER A 257 -24.93 -8.96 1.58
N ASN A 258 -24.49 -8.77 0.31
CA ASN A 258 -23.99 -9.88 -0.52
C ASN A 258 -22.68 -10.43 0.02
N VAL A 259 -21.75 -9.54 0.43
CA VAL A 259 -20.48 -9.94 1.05
C VAL A 259 -20.73 -10.76 2.32
N GLN A 260 -21.58 -10.26 3.22
CA GLN A 260 -21.87 -10.93 4.49
C GLN A 260 -22.58 -12.28 4.30
N LYS A 261 -23.54 -12.38 3.36
CA LYS A 261 -24.22 -13.65 3.06
C LYS A 261 -23.25 -14.67 2.47
N ALA A 262 -22.40 -14.25 1.53
CA ALA A 262 -21.39 -15.09 0.93
C ALA A 262 -20.35 -15.58 1.96
N LYS A 263 -19.89 -14.69 2.83
CA LYS A 263 -19.00 -15.00 3.96
C LYS A 263 -19.61 -16.06 4.89
N GLN A 264 -20.85 -15.83 5.33
CA GLN A 264 -21.56 -16.79 6.20
C GLN A 264 -21.77 -18.15 5.52
N ARG A 265 -22.08 -18.15 4.22
CA ARG A 265 -22.23 -19.38 3.47
C ARG A 265 -20.92 -20.16 3.35
N PHE A 266 -19.82 -19.45 3.12
CA PHE A 266 -18.48 -20.04 3.06
C PHE A 266 -18.06 -20.63 4.40
N TYR A 267 -18.36 -19.95 5.54
CA TYR A 267 -18.15 -20.50 6.87
C TYR A 267 -18.95 -21.81 7.10
N LYS A 268 -20.21 -21.86 6.67
CA LYS A 268 -21.07 -23.05 6.86
C LYS A 268 -20.63 -24.27 6.04
N LEU A 269 -19.89 -24.06 4.97
CA LEU A 269 -19.42 -25.14 4.08
C LEU A 269 -18.07 -25.71 4.48
N ASN A 270 -17.42 -25.13 5.46
CA ASN A 270 -16.08 -25.52 5.90
C ASN A 270 -16.06 -25.83 7.40
N PRO A 271 -15.12 -26.66 7.89
CA PRO A 271 -14.88 -26.84 9.33
C PRO A 271 -14.49 -25.52 9.99
N ALA A 272 -15.02 -25.26 11.19
CA ALA A 272 -14.79 -24.00 11.88
C ALA A 272 -13.33 -23.79 12.34
N ASP A 273 -12.62 -24.86 12.60
CA ASP A 273 -11.25 -24.90 13.12
C ASP A 273 -10.19 -24.50 12.10
N ILE A 274 -10.55 -24.43 10.80
CA ILE A 274 -9.60 -23.98 9.79
C ILE A 274 -9.51 -22.44 9.74
N PHE A 275 -10.48 -21.69 10.26
CA PHE A 275 -10.47 -20.24 10.21
C PHE A 275 -9.63 -19.63 11.32
N VAL A 276 -8.88 -18.58 10.99
CA VAL A 276 -8.01 -17.86 11.91
C VAL A 276 -8.51 -16.43 12.03
N ASP A 277 -8.68 -15.95 13.24
CA ASP A 277 -9.00 -14.55 13.54
C ASP A 277 -7.70 -13.72 13.51
N PHE A 278 -7.14 -13.57 12.31
CA PHE A 278 -5.85 -12.93 12.11
C PHE A 278 -5.96 -11.41 12.18
N ASP A 279 -5.20 -10.81 13.08
CA ASP A 279 -5.13 -9.36 13.24
C ASP A 279 -3.96 -8.76 12.43
N ARG A 280 -4.27 -8.02 11.37
CA ARG A 280 -3.27 -7.28 10.56
C ARG A 280 -2.71 -6.05 11.25
N THR A 281 -3.32 -5.60 12.35
CA THR A 281 -3.04 -4.33 13.03
C THR A 281 -2.64 -4.51 14.49
N PRO A 282 -1.61 -5.32 14.80
CA PRO A 282 -1.21 -5.58 16.19
C PRO A 282 -0.83 -4.32 16.96
N HIS A 283 -0.42 -3.25 16.27
CA HIS A 283 -0.03 -1.96 16.84
C HIS A 283 -1.23 -1.09 17.28
N ILE A 284 -2.43 -1.34 16.75
CA ILE A 284 -3.66 -0.65 17.19
C ILE A 284 -4.15 -1.30 18.47
N ASP A 285 -4.49 -0.49 19.48
CA ASP A 285 -4.88 -0.95 20.82
C ASP A 285 -3.89 -1.93 21.45
N CYS A 286 -2.60 -1.77 21.13
CA CYS A 286 -1.53 -2.70 21.47
C CYS A 286 -1.43 -2.98 22.99
N ILE A 287 -1.70 -1.98 23.86
CA ILE A 287 -1.68 -2.15 25.31
C ILE A 287 -2.77 -3.13 25.76
N THR A 288 -4.00 -2.96 25.27
CA THR A 288 -5.13 -3.84 25.59
C THR A 288 -4.87 -5.27 25.14
N LYS A 289 -4.39 -5.45 23.91
CA LYS A 289 -4.03 -6.76 23.36
C LYS A 289 -2.92 -7.44 24.16
N TYR A 290 -1.88 -6.69 24.51
CA TYR A 290 -0.76 -7.20 25.31
C TYR A 290 -1.20 -7.60 26.72
N ASN A 291 -2.01 -6.79 27.39
CA ASN A 291 -2.54 -7.11 28.71
C ASN A 291 -3.44 -8.37 28.69
N LYS A 292 -4.27 -8.52 27.65
CA LYS A 292 -5.07 -9.74 27.43
C LYS A 292 -4.16 -10.96 27.24
N PHE A 293 -3.11 -10.83 26.47
CA PHE A 293 -2.10 -11.88 26.28
C PHE A 293 -1.47 -12.29 27.62
N LEU A 294 -1.01 -11.33 28.43
CA LEU A 294 -0.39 -11.61 29.73
C LEU A 294 -1.30 -12.40 30.70
N GLN A 295 -2.62 -12.16 30.64
CA GLN A 295 -3.60 -12.88 31.47
C GLN A 295 -3.74 -14.36 31.07
N SER A 296 -3.42 -14.72 29.84
CA SER A 296 -3.58 -16.07 29.30
C SER A 296 -2.27 -16.85 29.11
N CYS A 297 -1.12 -16.19 29.14
CA CYS A 297 0.15 -16.86 28.94
C CYS A 297 0.71 -17.52 30.22
N LEU A 298 1.47 -18.61 30.03
CA LEU A 298 2.00 -19.39 31.15
C LEU A 298 3.16 -18.71 31.88
N ARG A 299 3.90 -17.81 31.21
CA ARG A 299 5.11 -17.19 31.73
C ARG A 299 5.09 -15.65 31.62
N PRO A 300 4.11 -14.94 32.21
CA PRO A 300 3.95 -13.49 32.03
C PRO A 300 5.18 -12.69 32.49
N SER A 301 5.87 -13.14 33.52
CA SER A 301 7.00 -12.43 34.11
C SER A 301 8.15 -12.19 33.13
N ILE A 302 8.37 -13.06 32.14
CA ILE A 302 9.46 -12.92 31.18
C ILE A 302 9.21 -11.76 30.18
N TYR A 303 7.97 -11.59 29.78
CA TYR A 303 7.51 -10.51 28.93
C TYR A 303 7.49 -9.17 29.67
N GLU A 304 7.02 -9.17 30.92
CA GLU A 304 7.01 -7.98 31.77
C GLU A 304 8.43 -7.49 32.10
N GLN A 305 9.39 -8.39 32.35
CA GLN A 305 10.79 -8.02 32.57
C GLN A 305 11.39 -7.32 31.36
N SER A 306 11.09 -7.80 30.15
CA SER A 306 11.55 -7.15 28.91
C SER A 306 10.94 -5.77 28.73
N LEU A 307 9.65 -5.62 29.04
CA LEU A 307 8.97 -4.32 28.96
C LEU A 307 9.51 -3.34 30.02
N GLU A 308 9.78 -3.81 31.24
CA GLU A 308 10.37 -3.00 32.32
C GLU A 308 11.78 -2.53 31.96
N LYS A 309 12.59 -3.39 31.33
CA LYS A 309 13.92 -3.00 30.83
C LYS A 309 13.81 -1.90 29.77
N LEU A 310 12.82 -1.98 28.89
CA LEU A 310 12.55 -0.91 27.91
C LEU A 310 12.13 0.39 28.59
N ARG A 311 11.29 0.36 29.64
CA ARG A 311 10.92 1.57 30.40
C ARG A 311 12.15 2.27 30.99
N GLN A 312 13.08 1.50 31.55
CA GLN A 312 14.33 2.06 32.08
C GLN A 312 15.19 2.70 30.98
N LEU A 313 15.34 2.05 29.83
CA LEU A 313 16.11 2.57 28.71
C LEU A 313 15.47 3.81 28.09
N TYR A 314 14.14 3.85 28.02
CA TYR A 314 13.40 4.97 27.41
C TYR A 314 13.24 6.19 28.32
N GLN A 315 13.78 6.18 29.53
CA GLN A 315 14.04 7.42 30.28
C GLN A 315 14.91 8.38 29.45
N ASN A 316 15.80 7.83 28.60
CA ASN A 316 16.62 8.55 27.64
C ASN A 316 16.29 8.12 26.22
N PHE A 317 15.07 8.36 25.76
CA PHE A 317 14.48 7.85 24.53
C PHE A 317 15.37 8.03 23.29
N ASN A 318 16.00 9.18 23.12
CA ASN A 318 16.81 9.49 21.93
C ASN A 318 18.15 8.75 21.90
N HIS A 319 18.53 8.06 22.98
CA HIS A 319 19.79 7.32 23.10
C HIS A 319 19.65 5.83 22.74
N VAL A 320 18.46 5.40 22.31
CA VAL A 320 18.14 4.00 22.05
C VAL A 320 17.72 3.81 20.60
N SER A 321 18.34 2.86 19.91
CA SER A 321 17.91 2.38 18.59
C SER A 321 17.71 0.88 18.61
N ILE A 322 16.88 0.36 17.70
CA ILE A 322 16.56 -1.06 17.57
C ILE A 322 17.09 -1.56 16.24
N HIS A 323 17.84 -2.66 16.25
CA HIS A 323 18.23 -3.33 15.01
C HIS A 323 17.03 -4.04 14.39
N ILE A 324 16.80 -3.78 13.10
CA ILE A 324 15.77 -4.44 12.29
C ILE A 324 16.43 -5.27 11.19
N ASP A 325 16.07 -6.56 11.12
CA ASP A 325 16.62 -7.53 10.17
C ASP A 325 15.53 -8.39 9.49
N GLY A 326 14.26 -8.07 9.77
CA GLY A 326 13.10 -8.82 9.25
C GLY A 326 12.76 -10.09 10.04
N ASN A 327 13.61 -10.54 10.94
CA ASN A 327 13.31 -11.68 11.79
C ASN A 327 12.24 -11.37 12.82
N ILE A 328 11.59 -12.41 13.34
CA ILE A 328 10.53 -12.26 14.34
C ILE A 328 11.02 -11.61 15.63
N GLU A 329 12.29 -11.84 16.00
CA GLU A 329 12.92 -11.27 17.17
C GLU A 329 12.95 -9.73 17.11
N SER A 330 13.39 -9.18 15.99
CA SER A 330 13.42 -7.72 15.80
C SER A 330 12.00 -7.12 15.79
N SER A 331 11.05 -7.82 15.21
CA SER A 331 9.64 -7.41 15.20
C SER A 331 9.02 -7.41 16.60
N ILE A 332 9.34 -8.40 17.44
CA ILE A 332 8.93 -8.44 18.84
C ILE A 332 9.49 -7.25 19.61
N ILE A 333 10.78 -6.94 19.46
CA ILE A 333 11.39 -5.80 20.14
C ILE A 333 10.73 -4.49 19.72
N ILE A 334 10.49 -4.30 18.42
CA ILE A 334 9.80 -3.11 17.90
C ILE A 334 8.40 -3.01 18.51
N HIS A 335 7.65 -4.10 18.57
CA HIS A 335 6.31 -4.10 19.13
C HIS A 335 6.29 -3.80 20.63
N LEU A 336 7.16 -4.44 21.43
CA LEU A 336 7.30 -4.14 22.85
C LEU A 336 7.76 -2.70 23.11
N ALA A 337 8.68 -2.19 22.29
CA ALA A 337 9.12 -0.80 22.32
C ALA A 337 7.98 0.17 21.99
N TYR A 338 7.11 -0.19 21.05
CA TYR A 338 5.94 0.59 20.71
C TYR A 338 4.89 0.61 21.83
N ILE A 339 4.66 -0.52 22.49
CA ILE A 339 3.83 -0.61 23.70
C ILE A 339 4.39 0.28 24.80
N CYS A 340 5.71 0.17 25.08
CA CYS A 340 6.40 0.97 26.10
C CYS A 340 6.28 2.47 25.82
N LYS A 341 6.55 2.89 24.59
CA LYS A 341 6.40 4.28 24.13
C LYS A 341 4.98 4.80 24.33
N THR A 342 3.97 3.98 24.02
CA THR A 342 2.56 4.33 24.16
C THR A 342 2.17 4.47 25.64
N GLN A 343 2.64 3.57 26.52
CA GLN A 343 2.43 3.65 27.96
C GLN A 343 3.11 4.88 28.61
N LEU A 344 4.26 5.29 28.08
CA LEU A 344 4.99 6.48 28.55
C LEU A 344 4.47 7.79 27.95
N HIS A 345 3.42 7.72 27.09
CA HIS A 345 2.82 8.86 26.39
C HIS A 345 3.82 9.68 25.54
N ILE A 346 4.84 9.01 24.97
CA ILE A 346 5.85 9.65 24.11
C ILE A 346 5.38 9.61 22.63
N ASN A 347 4.14 10.00 22.37
CA ASN A 347 3.51 9.79 21.05
C ASN A 347 4.08 10.69 19.93
N ASN A 348 4.68 11.82 20.29
CA ASN A 348 5.25 12.79 19.34
C ASN A 348 6.64 12.42 18.81
N LYS A 349 7.29 11.38 19.36
CA LYS A 349 8.61 10.92 18.91
C LYS A 349 8.48 9.62 18.12
N LYS A 350 9.35 9.42 17.13
CA LYS A 350 9.46 8.16 16.38
C LYS A 350 10.45 7.21 17.05
N LEU A 351 10.12 5.91 17.10
CA LEU A 351 11.09 4.89 17.50
C LEU A 351 12.23 4.84 16.48
N GLN A 352 13.46 4.87 16.96
CA GLN A 352 14.63 4.83 16.11
C GLN A 352 14.97 3.37 15.80
N VAL A 353 15.15 3.05 14.52
CA VAL A 353 15.57 1.73 14.06
C VAL A 353 16.79 1.85 13.16
N VAL A 354 17.62 0.81 13.20
CA VAL A 354 18.84 0.71 12.38
C VAL A 354 18.75 -0.52 11.49
N TYR A 355 18.90 -0.32 10.20
CA TYR A 355 19.04 -1.39 9.21
C TYR A 355 20.46 -1.42 8.66
N PHE A 356 21.15 -2.55 8.87
CA PHE A 356 22.44 -2.80 8.25
C PHE A 356 22.23 -3.40 6.88
N LYS A 357 22.30 -2.56 5.84
CA LYS A 357 22.04 -2.97 4.46
C LYS A 357 23.13 -3.89 3.95
N GLU A 358 22.73 -5.10 3.57
CA GLU A 358 23.54 -6.07 2.84
C GLU A 358 23.24 -5.99 1.35
N LYS A 359 24.19 -6.44 0.51
CA LYS A 359 23.96 -6.42 -0.94
C LYS A 359 22.78 -7.33 -1.30
N GLN A 360 21.71 -6.74 -1.82
CA GLN A 360 20.53 -7.31 -2.47
C GLN A 360 19.55 -8.11 -1.58
N SER A 361 18.46 -7.44 -1.18
CA SER A 361 17.20 -8.12 -0.83
C SER A 361 16.04 -7.10 -0.96
N THR A 362 15.47 -6.99 -2.14
CA THR A 362 14.28 -6.15 -2.42
C THR A 362 13.11 -6.46 -1.50
N ASP A 363 12.87 -7.74 -1.27
CA ASP A 363 11.74 -8.16 -0.41
C ASP A 363 11.93 -7.82 1.08
N LEU A 364 13.14 -7.74 1.59
CA LEU A 364 13.39 -7.30 2.96
C LEU A 364 13.14 -5.79 3.09
N GLU A 365 13.52 -5.03 2.07
CA GLU A 365 13.29 -3.59 2.03
C GLU A 365 11.78 -3.27 2.03
N GLU A 366 10.97 -3.98 1.23
CA GLU A 366 9.50 -3.85 1.24
C GLU A 366 8.90 -4.16 2.63
N PHE A 367 9.38 -5.21 3.30
CA PHE A 367 8.94 -5.52 4.68
C PHE A 367 9.32 -4.42 5.67
N ILE A 368 10.54 -3.89 5.56
CA ILE A 368 11.01 -2.80 6.43
C ILE A 368 10.19 -1.53 6.22
N GLU A 369 9.84 -1.19 4.97
CA GLU A 369 8.96 -0.06 4.65
C GLU A 369 7.58 -0.24 5.27
N GLU A 370 7.00 -1.43 5.18
CA GLU A 370 5.72 -1.75 5.86
C GLU A 370 5.82 -1.54 7.38
N MET A 371 6.93 -1.96 7.99
CA MET A 371 7.16 -1.78 9.43
C MET A 371 7.31 -0.31 9.82
N ILE A 372 8.00 0.49 8.98
CA ILE A 372 8.15 1.94 9.19
C ILE A 372 6.78 2.62 9.22
N ASP A 373 5.94 2.33 8.25
CA ASP A 373 4.59 2.93 8.16
C ASP A 373 3.71 2.46 9.32
N LYS A 374 3.70 1.17 9.61
CA LYS A 374 2.86 0.55 10.65
C LYS A 374 3.18 1.05 12.05
N TYR A 375 4.45 1.17 12.40
CA TYR A 375 4.91 1.56 13.74
C TYR A 375 5.41 3.01 13.83
N ASN A 376 5.32 3.78 12.75
CA ASN A 376 5.83 5.16 12.65
C ASN A 376 7.28 5.26 13.11
N LEU A 377 8.18 4.53 12.43
CA LEU A 377 9.60 4.42 12.78
C LEU A 377 10.44 5.54 12.14
N ALA A 378 11.57 5.85 12.76
CA ALA A 378 12.64 6.64 12.16
C ALA A 378 13.80 5.71 11.82
N MET A 379 14.04 5.46 10.52
CA MET A 379 15.02 4.49 10.06
C MET A 379 16.36 5.15 9.73
N TYR A 380 17.44 4.48 10.14
CA TYR A 380 18.82 4.77 9.76
C TYR A 380 19.38 3.59 8.98
N ILE A 381 19.79 3.82 7.74
CA ILE A 381 20.40 2.79 6.88
C ILE A 381 21.91 2.91 7.00
N VAL A 382 22.58 1.83 7.37
CA VAL A 382 24.02 1.76 7.49
C VAL A 382 24.58 0.81 6.43
N GLU A 383 25.21 1.37 5.40
CA GLU A 383 25.90 0.64 4.35
C GLU A 383 27.40 0.65 4.66
N ALA A 384 27.92 -0.42 5.25
CA ALA A 384 29.33 -0.58 5.57
C ALA A 384 29.69 -2.06 5.65
N ALA A 385 30.98 -2.36 5.53
CA ALA A 385 31.51 -3.69 5.81
C ALA A 385 31.20 -4.08 7.28
N PRO A 386 31.00 -5.37 7.59
CA PRO A 386 30.55 -5.81 8.91
C PRO A 386 31.36 -5.26 10.08
N ASP A 387 32.67 -5.18 9.93
CA ASP A 387 33.65 -4.67 10.92
C ASP A 387 33.55 -3.15 11.14
N LYS A 388 32.98 -2.40 10.21
CA LYS A 388 32.83 -0.92 10.25
C LYS A 388 31.41 -0.41 10.50
N ARG A 389 30.45 -1.33 10.65
CA ARG A 389 29.03 -0.98 10.79
C ARG A 389 28.75 -0.15 12.05
N ILE A 390 29.35 -0.54 13.16
CA ILE A 390 29.14 0.13 14.45
C ILE A 390 29.77 1.52 14.44
N ASP A 391 31.00 1.67 13.92
CA ASP A 391 31.66 2.98 13.82
C ASP A 391 30.86 3.94 12.97
N LYS A 392 30.38 3.46 11.81
CA LYS A 392 29.53 4.27 10.93
C LYS A 392 28.22 4.65 11.60
N LEU A 393 27.60 3.74 12.36
CA LEU A 393 26.39 4.02 13.11
C LEU A 393 26.62 5.12 14.18
N ILE A 394 27.71 5.01 14.96
CA ILE A 394 28.08 6.02 15.97
C ILE A 394 28.36 7.37 15.30
N PHE A 395 29.02 7.38 14.15
CA PHE A 395 29.24 8.60 13.38
C PHE A 395 27.93 9.25 12.91
N MET A 396 26.97 8.43 12.44
CA MET A 396 25.64 8.92 12.00
C MET A 396 24.75 9.36 13.18
N GLN A 397 24.92 8.73 14.35
CA GLN A 397 24.14 8.98 15.56
C GLN A 397 25.03 9.16 16.80
N PRO A 398 25.70 10.30 16.98
CA PRO A 398 26.62 10.52 18.09
C PRO A 398 25.96 10.45 19.48
N GLN A 399 24.64 10.70 19.55
CA GLN A 399 23.86 10.60 20.79
C GLN A 399 23.46 9.17 21.16
N LEU A 400 23.59 8.20 20.26
CA LEU A 400 23.22 6.81 20.51
C LEU A 400 24.09 6.21 21.62
N ARG A 401 23.45 5.54 22.60
CA ARG A 401 24.12 4.86 23.73
C ARG A 401 23.75 3.39 23.83
N THR A 402 22.58 2.99 23.29
CA THR A 402 22.10 1.61 23.38
C THR A 402 21.55 1.16 22.04
N LEU A 403 22.07 0.04 21.52
CA LEU A 403 21.51 -0.68 20.40
C LEU A 403 20.81 -1.94 20.91
N LEU A 404 19.49 -2.02 20.72
CA LEU A 404 18.70 -3.21 21.05
C LEU A 404 18.80 -4.23 19.93
N ILE A 405 19.10 -5.47 20.29
CA ILE A 405 19.10 -6.63 19.39
C ILE A 405 18.23 -7.75 19.95
N GLY A 406 17.70 -8.62 19.07
CA GLY A 406 16.95 -9.81 19.43
C GLY A 406 17.71 -11.06 19.02
N LYS A 407 18.24 -11.82 20.01
CA LYS A 407 18.79 -13.14 19.78
C LYS A 407 18.43 -14.04 20.96
N ILE A 408 17.86 -15.21 20.69
CA ILE A 408 17.45 -16.17 21.72
C ILE A 408 18.61 -17.03 22.20
N LYS A 409 19.53 -17.40 21.33
CA LYS A 409 20.74 -18.16 21.71
C LYS A 409 21.90 -17.22 22.05
N GLU A 410 22.68 -17.57 23.05
CA GLU A 410 24.02 -16.98 23.22
C GLU A 410 24.75 -17.16 21.88
N VAL A 411 25.17 -16.05 21.31
CA VAL A 411 25.98 -16.04 20.09
C VAL A 411 27.23 -16.83 20.39
N GLU A 412 27.40 -18.03 19.83
CA GLU A 412 28.72 -18.62 19.71
C GLU A 412 29.59 -17.54 19.09
N LYS A 413 30.74 -17.28 19.76
CA LYS A 413 31.64 -16.13 19.55
C LYS A 413 32.09 -15.89 18.09
N ASN A 414 31.62 -16.66 17.11
CA ASN A 414 32.10 -16.70 15.72
C ASN A 414 31.16 -16.20 14.63
N GLU A 415 29.89 -15.83 14.89
CA GLU A 415 28.98 -15.50 13.79
C GLU A 415 28.58 -14.03 13.57
N VAL A 416 28.78 -13.18 14.53
CA VAL A 416 28.86 -11.74 14.27
C VAL A 416 29.85 -11.21 15.30
N ASN A 417 31.10 -11.04 14.91
CA ASN A 417 32.09 -10.34 15.71
C ASN A 417 31.62 -8.89 15.90
N TYR A 418 30.68 -8.68 16.83
CA TYR A 418 30.59 -7.43 17.57
C TYR A 418 31.77 -7.47 18.55
N ASN A 419 33.01 -7.50 17.99
CA ASN A 419 34.17 -7.60 18.78
C ASN A 419 34.26 -6.41 19.72
N SER A 420 34.10 -6.73 20.98
CA SER A 420 34.49 -6.00 22.18
C SER A 420 35.94 -5.48 22.23
N ASN A 421 36.60 -5.34 21.10
CA ASN A 421 37.93 -4.73 21.00
C ASN A 421 37.87 -3.23 20.69
N MET A 422 36.65 -2.64 20.67
CA MET A 422 36.52 -1.20 20.79
C MET A 422 36.32 -0.87 22.27
N ASN A 423 37.37 -0.39 22.92
CA ASN A 423 37.29 0.47 24.10
C ASN A 423 36.56 1.78 23.75
N ASN A 424 35.34 1.67 23.24
CA ASN A 424 34.44 2.77 23.06
C ASN A 424 33.35 2.65 24.13
N ASP A 425 33.56 3.35 25.26
CA ASP A 425 32.57 3.57 26.32
C ASP A 425 31.24 4.19 25.79
N GLN A 426 31.05 4.25 24.47
CA GLN A 426 30.00 5.04 23.89
C GLN A 426 28.73 4.25 23.53
N LEU A 427 28.80 2.98 23.09
CA LEU A 427 27.64 2.22 22.64
C LEU A 427 27.53 0.85 23.32
N GLN A 428 26.46 0.63 24.06
CA GLN A 428 26.11 -0.65 24.67
C GLN A 428 25.17 -1.45 23.73
N ILE A 429 25.52 -2.69 23.43
CA ILE A 429 24.61 -3.63 22.75
C ILE A 429 23.80 -4.38 23.80
N CYS A 430 22.49 -4.28 23.75
CA CYS A 430 21.59 -4.89 24.72
C CYS A 430 20.70 -5.94 24.02
N ASN A 431 20.87 -7.21 24.36
CA ASN A 431 19.98 -8.28 23.94
C ASN A 431 18.77 -8.34 24.88
N LEU A 432 17.63 -7.84 24.38
CA LEU A 432 16.40 -7.77 25.16
C LEU A 432 15.77 -9.15 25.40
N LEU A 433 16.03 -10.12 24.52
CA LEU A 433 15.40 -11.45 24.51
C LEU A 433 16.32 -12.55 25.08
N HIS A 434 17.40 -12.20 25.77
CA HIS A 434 18.44 -13.15 26.22
C HIS A 434 17.92 -14.27 27.15
N LYS A 435 16.80 -14.05 27.87
CA LYS A 435 16.16 -15.03 28.76
C LYS A 435 14.99 -15.78 28.09
N TRP A 436 14.65 -15.45 26.85
CA TRP A 436 13.53 -16.05 26.16
C TRP A 436 13.90 -17.38 25.53
N THR A 437 12.96 -18.31 25.54
CA THR A 437 13.04 -19.52 24.73
C THR A 437 12.39 -19.28 23.37
N ASN A 438 12.63 -20.18 22.42
CA ASN A 438 11.95 -20.16 21.14
C ASN A 438 10.42 -20.30 21.29
N GLU A 439 9.97 -21.01 22.31
CA GLU A 439 8.55 -21.12 22.64
C GLU A 439 7.97 -19.78 23.12
N ASP A 440 8.63 -19.08 24.04
CA ASP A 440 8.19 -17.75 24.52
C ASP A 440 8.02 -16.77 23.35
N LEU A 441 8.98 -16.80 22.42
CA LEU A 441 8.95 -15.94 21.23
C LEU A 441 7.70 -16.21 20.39
N TRP A 442 7.43 -17.48 20.04
CA TRP A 442 6.30 -17.81 19.18
C TRP A 442 4.95 -17.74 19.89
N VAL A 443 4.89 -17.93 21.20
CA VAL A 443 3.68 -17.72 22.01
C VAL A 443 3.23 -16.26 21.92
N LEU A 444 4.14 -15.31 22.15
CA LEU A 444 3.81 -13.89 21.99
C LEU A 444 3.50 -13.53 20.53
N ALA A 445 4.37 -13.92 19.61
CA ALA A 445 4.23 -13.57 18.20
C ALA A 445 2.93 -14.08 17.60
N SER A 446 2.51 -15.32 17.92
CA SER A 446 1.27 -15.91 17.41
C SER A 446 0.03 -15.35 18.09
N SER A 447 0.11 -15.02 19.37
CA SER A 447 -1.03 -14.43 20.10
C SER A 447 -1.35 -13.02 19.65
N LEU A 448 -0.34 -12.27 19.18
CA LEU A 448 -0.50 -10.89 18.72
C LEU A 448 -0.36 -10.75 17.20
N TYR A 449 -0.13 -11.84 16.48
CA TYR A 449 0.06 -11.86 15.02
C TYR A 449 1.13 -10.87 14.53
N LEU A 450 2.28 -10.86 15.21
CA LEU A 450 3.35 -9.92 14.90
C LEU A 450 3.93 -10.17 13.50
N PRO A 451 4.15 -9.14 12.69
CA PRO A 451 4.69 -9.29 11.35
C PRO A 451 6.15 -9.78 11.41
N TYR A 452 6.51 -10.67 10.50
CA TYR A 452 7.90 -11.11 10.29
C TYR A 452 8.09 -11.52 8.83
N LYS A 453 9.34 -11.42 8.38
CA LYS A 453 9.73 -12.02 7.12
C LYS A 453 10.27 -13.42 7.41
N SER A 454 9.64 -14.44 6.84
CA SER A 454 10.19 -15.79 6.96
C SER A 454 11.49 -15.86 6.17
N ALA A 455 12.51 -16.51 6.73
CA ALA A 455 13.69 -16.91 5.97
C ALA A 455 13.22 -17.76 4.77
N ALA A 456 13.67 -17.39 3.56
CA ALA A 456 13.38 -18.08 2.33
C ALA A 456 13.91 -19.53 2.36
#